data_6238a34f9f144a1afcf38fdaf6140756
#
_entry.id   6238a34f9f144a1afcf38fdaf6140756
#
_cell.length_a   1.000
_cell.length_b   1.000
_cell.length_c   1.000
_cell.angle_alpha   90.00
_cell.angle_beta   90.00
_cell.angle_gamma   90.00
#
_symmetry.space_group_name_H-M   'P 1'
#
loop_
_entity.id
_entity.type
_entity.pdbx_description
1 polymer ?
#
loop_
_entity_poly.entity_id
_entity_poly.type
_entity_poly.pdbx_seq_one_letter_code
_entity_poly.pdbx_strand_id
1 'polypeptide(L)'
;VNVDDLIRDSFREQNAQSAPPPVDLADRVLAVRRRRRTRTIASVAVATAAAVAVAVAVPRLDSGKNDVRPANVLDHGDLIAHPDQSPPRDMIAAGRVVLAAYCTATSVKQSGGRHTTVRTYWLLNPRTHTYEKATKWSFVAIAPGLRTAAVLERDLPTSRIGLLDLLTGKVERWIPVEHTVGAVAFSPDGRTLLATTYKKNPDVHVTLSGNQSSRWPNYQEPGRTGFSIVDVASGTESWSKVPSGDGTGLNDRQDFGFSRDGKLVYTGLTAEPGQQFYDFRGHPAPTPALEKHLRWYVDARLSLNGRLAAGDAGGGTEYSSSEILNPTTGSRTTTVRGQQLLAWIDNERLIAWDITPGSNEFRNRLVVVALGSDKEVPLSGFRGGDDRAAGRWTPVFAAR
;
A
#
# COMPACT_ATOMS: atom_id res chain seq x y z
N VAL A 1 29.81 -19.47 43.87
CA VAL A 1 28.52 -19.42 43.15
C VAL A 1 28.83 -19.19 41.71
N ASN A 2 28.46 -20.16 40.86
CA ASN A 2 28.79 -20.10 39.41
C ASN A 2 27.79 -19.19 38.71
N VAL A 3 28.29 -18.28 37.88
CA VAL A 3 27.46 -17.29 37.15
C VAL A 3 26.45 -18.00 36.24
N ASP A 4 26.77 -19.17 35.71
CA ASP A 4 25.86 -20.00 34.91
C ASP A 4 24.65 -20.52 35.66
N ASP A 5 24.81 -20.81 36.98
CA ASP A 5 23.70 -21.25 37.82
C ASP A 5 22.73 -20.09 38.13
N LEU A 6 23.26 -18.88 38.36
CA LEU A 6 22.46 -17.68 38.57
C LEU A 6 21.66 -17.29 37.29
N ILE A 7 22.24 -17.45 36.14
CA ILE A 7 21.58 -17.20 34.85
C ILE A 7 20.47 -18.23 34.61
N ARG A 8 20.72 -19.52 34.90
CA ARG A 8 19.70 -20.57 34.76
C ARG A 8 18.52 -20.39 35.72
N ASP A 9 18.79 -19.98 36.97
CA ASP A 9 17.73 -19.76 37.94
C ASP A 9 16.90 -18.51 37.61
N SER A 10 17.50 -17.44 37.10
CA SER A 10 16.76 -16.26 36.67
C SER A 10 15.87 -16.54 35.45
N PHE A 11 16.28 -17.39 34.52
CA PHE A 11 15.43 -17.86 33.42
C PHE A 11 14.32 -18.81 33.86
N ARG A 12 14.54 -19.60 34.90
CA ARG A 12 13.47 -20.44 35.51
C ARG A 12 12.41 -19.60 36.21
N GLU A 13 12.80 -18.60 36.97
CA GLU A 13 11.86 -17.67 37.61
C GLU A 13 11.05 -16.85 36.64
N GLN A 14 11.66 -16.35 35.55
CA GLN A 14 10.93 -15.67 34.49
C GLN A 14 9.93 -16.57 33.76
N ASN A 15 10.28 -17.83 33.49
CA ASN A 15 9.35 -18.79 32.88
C ASN A 15 8.21 -19.23 33.82
N ALA A 16 8.42 -19.24 35.14
CA ALA A 16 7.38 -19.58 36.11
C ALA A 16 6.34 -18.47 36.32
N GLN A 17 6.68 -17.21 35.98
CA GLN A 17 5.77 -16.06 36.08
C GLN A 17 5.06 -15.73 34.73
N SER A 18 5.42 -16.39 33.65
CA SER A 18 4.78 -16.20 32.34
C SER A 18 3.61 -17.18 32.20
N ALA A 19 2.40 -16.64 32.03
CA ALA A 19 1.26 -17.47 31.65
C ALA A 19 1.59 -18.25 30.37
N PRO A 20 1.18 -19.53 30.25
CA PRO A 20 1.45 -20.29 29.01
C PRO A 20 0.88 -19.54 27.82
N PRO A 21 1.66 -19.43 26.72
CA PRO A 21 1.19 -18.72 25.53
C PRO A 21 -0.09 -19.40 25.02
N PRO A 22 -1.09 -18.62 24.56
CA PRO A 22 -2.32 -19.18 24.01
C PRO A 22 -1.99 -20.15 22.89
N VAL A 23 -2.72 -21.26 22.83
CA VAL A 23 -2.49 -22.43 21.95
C VAL A 23 -2.44 -22.04 20.46
N ASP A 24 -2.99 -20.89 20.10
CA ASP A 24 -3.02 -20.33 18.73
C ASP A 24 -1.87 -19.37 18.38
N LEU A 25 -0.93 -19.13 19.33
CA LEU A 25 0.18 -18.19 19.10
C LEU A 25 1.08 -18.64 17.93
N ALA A 26 1.38 -19.94 17.84
CA ALA A 26 2.17 -20.51 16.76
C ALA A 26 1.45 -20.36 15.41
N ASP A 27 0.15 -20.60 15.38
CA ASP A 27 -0.67 -20.44 14.17
C ASP A 27 -0.85 -18.99 13.78
N ARG A 28 -1.00 -18.07 14.74
CA ARG A 28 -1.00 -16.61 14.49
C ARG A 28 0.34 -16.12 13.97
N VAL A 29 1.45 -16.56 14.56
CA VAL A 29 2.80 -16.23 14.09
C VAL A 29 3.04 -16.80 12.69
N LEU A 30 2.57 -18.02 12.42
CA LEU A 30 2.68 -18.63 11.08
C LEU A 30 1.76 -17.96 10.06
N ALA A 31 0.56 -17.54 10.42
CA ALA A 31 -0.36 -16.79 9.57
C ALA A 31 0.21 -15.40 9.23
N VAL A 32 0.72 -14.67 10.23
CA VAL A 32 1.44 -13.39 10.02
C VAL A 32 2.69 -13.62 9.17
N ARG A 33 3.38 -14.74 9.36
CA ARG A 33 4.58 -15.14 8.64
C ARG A 33 4.29 -15.47 7.17
N ARG A 34 3.19 -16.18 6.87
CA ARG A 34 2.74 -16.45 5.50
C ARG A 34 2.31 -15.15 4.78
N ARG A 35 1.56 -14.27 5.45
CA ARG A 35 1.16 -12.96 4.93
C ARG A 35 2.34 -12.05 4.60
N ARG A 36 3.45 -12.14 5.33
CA ARG A 36 4.68 -11.40 5.01
C ARG A 36 5.35 -11.88 3.74
N ARG A 37 5.24 -13.18 3.38
CA ARG A 37 5.79 -13.71 2.12
C ARG A 37 5.16 -13.10 0.87
N THR A 38 3.86 -12.87 0.89
CA THR A 38 3.15 -12.18 -0.20
C THR A 38 3.51 -10.71 -0.30
N ARG A 39 4.04 -10.12 0.77
CA ARG A 39 4.24 -8.67 0.89
C ARG A 39 5.65 -8.20 0.56
N THR A 40 6.66 -9.04 0.57
CA THR A 40 8.03 -8.61 0.24
C THR A 40 8.15 -8.07 -1.19
N ILE A 41 7.16 -8.32 -2.03
CA ILE A 41 7.05 -7.75 -3.39
C ILE A 41 5.86 -6.78 -3.50
N ALA A 42 4.81 -6.96 -2.68
CA ALA A 42 3.58 -6.17 -2.70
C ALA A 42 3.64 -4.91 -1.82
N SER A 43 4.54 -4.84 -0.84
CA SER A 43 4.70 -3.70 0.08
C SER A 43 5.08 -2.37 -0.57
N VAL A 44 5.27 -2.43 -1.87
CA VAL A 44 5.56 -1.26 -2.71
C VAL A 44 4.31 -0.48 -3.11
N ALA A 45 3.15 -1.12 -3.11
CA ALA A 45 1.90 -0.50 -3.58
C ALA A 45 1.09 0.17 -2.47
N VAL A 46 1.42 -0.08 -1.19
CA VAL A 46 0.58 0.31 -0.05
C VAL A 46 0.46 1.83 0.13
N ALA A 47 1.47 2.59 -0.27
CA ALA A 47 1.41 4.05 -0.14
C ALA A 47 0.44 4.72 -1.14
N THR A 48 0.02 4.03 -2.19
CA THR A 48 -0.81 4.62 -3.25
C THR A 48 -2.31 4.29 -3.13
N ALA A 49 -2.68 3.21 -2.45
CA ALA A 49 -4.07 2.80 -2.31
C ALA A 49 -4.88 3.67 -1.33
N ALA A 50 -4.22 4.37 -0.41
CA ALA A 50 -4.89 5.26 0.55
C ALA A 50 -5.65 6.43 -0.11
N ALA A 51 -5.36 6.75 -1.37
CA ALA A 51 -6.03 7.82 -2.11
C ALA A 51 -7.45 7.48 -2.58
N VAL A 52 -7.84 6.20 -2.59
CA VAL A 52 -9.10 5.76 -3.19
C VAL A 52 -10.32 5.95 -2.25
N ALA A 53 -10.11 6.08 -0.96
CA ALA A 53 -11.19 6.02 0.02
C ALA A 53 -12.02 7.31 0.17
N VAL A 54 -11.63 8.44 -0.41
CA VAL A 54 -12.25 9.73 -0.09
C VAL A 54 -12.51 10.61 -1.32
N ALA A 55 -13.41 10.19 -2.15
CA ALA A 55 -14.09 11.15 -2.98
C ALA A 55 -15.51 11.35 -2.45
N VAL A 56 -15.63 12.05 -1.33
CA VAL A 56 -16.90 12.61 -0.88
C VAL A 56 -17.05 13.98 -1.54
N ALA A 57 -18.12 14.13 -2.30
CA ALA A 57 -18.72 15.36 -2.80
C ALA A 57 -17.79 16.60 -2.74
N VAL A 58 -17.11 16.88 -3.84
CA VAL A 58 -16.55 18.22 -4.07
C VAL A 58 -17.73 19.16 -4.30
N PRO A 59 -17.98 20.15 -3.42
CA PRO A 59 -18.82 21.27 -3.80
C PRO A 59 -18.13 21.92 -5.00
N ARG A 60 -18.88 22.17 -6.07
CA ARG A 60 -18.43 23.06 -7.13
C ARG A 60 -18.14 24.41 -6.52
N LEU A 61 -16.90 24.67 -6.18
CA LEU A 61 -16.39 25.99 -5.88
C LEU A 61 -15.46 26.39 -6.99
N ASP A 62 -15.78 27.53 -7.51
CA ASP A 62 -15.29 28.31 -8.63
C ASP A 62 -13.76 28.43 -8.69
N SER A 63 -13.24 28.30 -9.91
CA SER A 63 -12.02 28.84 -10.52
C SER A 63 -10.88 29.33 -9.63
N GLY A 64 -10.15 28.40 -9.02
CA GLY A 64 -8.74 28.56 -8.71
C GLY A 64 -7.93 27.53 -9.49
N LYS A 65 -6.79 27.89 -10.03
CA LYS A 65 -5.89 27.02 -10.80
C LYS A 65 -5.55 25.75 -10.00
N ASN A 66 -6.37 24.71 -10.14
CA ASN A 66 -6.11 23.40 -9.57
C ASN A 66 -5.26 22.63 -10.58
N ASP A 67 -4.01 22.33 -10.27
CA ASP A 67 -3.10 21.56 -11.11
C ASP A 67 -3.52 20.08 -11.24
N VAL A 68 -4.42 19.61 -10.40
CA VAL A 68 -5.05 18.28 -10.49
C VAL A 68 -6.40 18.42 -11.18
N ARG A 69 -6.45 18.12 -12.45
CA ARG A 69 -7.67 18.21 -13.28
C ARG A 69 -8.24 16.83 -13.59
N PRO A 70 -9.57 16.65 -13.59
CA PRO A 70 -10.17 15.41 -14.08
C PRO A 70 -9.80 15.13 -15.53
N ALA A 71 -9.56 13.87 -15.84
CA ALA A 71 -9.41 13.42 -17.22
C ALA A 71 -10.80 13.17 -17.83
N ASN A 72 -11.50 14.22 -18.24
CA ASN A 72 -12.89 14.18 -18.76
C ASN A 72 -13.12 13.25 -19.96
N VAL A 73 -12.14 12.41 -20.29
CA VAL A 73 -12.18 11.45 -21.40
C VAL A 73 -12.59 10.04 -20.96
N LEU A 74 -12.77 9.79 -19.65
CA LEU A 74 -13.18 8.49 -19.13
C LEU A 74 -14.71 8.43 -19.03
N ASP A 75 -15.28 7.46 -19.72
CA ASP A 75 -16.71 7.15 -19.60
C ASP A 75 -17.04 6.60 -18.21
N HIS A 76 -18.22 6.88 -17.72
CA HIS A 76 -18.71 6.49 -16.40
C HIS A 76 -19.37 5.11 -16.40
N GLY A 77 -19.01 4.22 -17.34
CA GLY A 77 -19.43 2.82 -17.35
C GLY A 77 -19.16 2.17 -15.99
N ASP A 78 -20.10 1.39 -15.46
CA ASP A 78 -20.00 0.82 -14.12
C ASP A 78 -18.86 -0.21 -14.01
N LEU A 79 -18.64 -1.02 -15.08
CA LEU A 79 -17.64 -2.08 -15.07
C LEU A 79 -16.93 -2.22 -16.42
N ILE A 80 -15.61 -2.17 -16.40
CA ILE A 80 -14.71 -2.47 -17.51
C ILE A 80 -13.77 -3.58 -17.04
N ALA A 81 -13.83 -4.73 -17.70
CA ALA A 81 -13.13 -5.93 -17.27
C ALA A 81 -12.50 -6.67 -18.46
N HIS A 82 -11.33 -7.24 -18.23
CA HIS A 82 -10.57 -8.02 -19.21
C HIS A 82 -10.08 -9.34 -18.56
N PRO A 83 -10.97 -10.32 -18.31
CA PRO A 83 -10.64 -11.55 -17.60
C PRO A 83 -9.66 -12.47 -18.36
N ASP A 84 -9.38 -12.17 -19.63
CA ASP A 84 -8.38 -12.82 -20.47
C ASP A 84 -6.97 -12.21 -20.35
N GLN A 85 -6.82 -11.07 -19.65
CA GLN A 85 -5.56 -10.32 -19.59
C GLN A 85 -4.89 -10.38 -18.21
N SER A 86 -3.61 -10.79 -18.19
CA SER A 86 -2.74 -10.70 -17.00
C SER A 86 -1.27 -10.72 -17.43
N PRO A 87 -0.52 -9.59 -17.31
CA PRO A 87 -0.97 -8.27 -16.85
C PRO A 87 -2.01 -7.62 -17.78
N PRO A 88 -2.79 -6.66 -17.29
CA PRO A 88 -3.75 -5.94 -18.11
C PRO A 88 -3.06 -5.12 -19.22
N ARG A 89 -3.63 -5.12 -20.42
CA ARG A 89 -3.25 -4.24 -21.54
C ARG A 89 -4.21 -3.06 -21.67
N ASP A 90 -5.48 -3.33 -21.37
CA ASP A 90 -6.59 -2.41 -21.52
C ASP A 90 -7.15 -2.02 -20.14
N MET A 91 -7.77 -0.85 -20.06
CA MET A 91 -8.28 -0.26 -18.82
C MET A 91 -9.21 -1.19 -18.06
N ILE A 92 -8.93 -1.37 -16.77
CA ILE A 92 -9.83 -2.03 -15.82
C ILE A 92 -10.43 -0.97 -14.90
N ALA A 93 -11.77 -0.98 -14.77
CA ALA A 93 -12.49 -0.07 -13.91
C ALA A 93 -13.72 -0.72 -13.29
N ALA A 94 -14.11 -0.28 -12.09
CA ALA A 94 -15.34 -0.67 -11.43
C ALA A 94 -15.92 0.54 -10.68
N GLY A 95 -17.10 1.00 -11.06
CA GLY A 95 -17.71 2.21 -10.56
C GLY A 95 -16.73 3.40 -10.69
N ARG A 96 -16.42 4.02 -9.59
CA ARG A 96 -15.51 5.16 -9.52
C ARG A 96 -14.02 4.79 -9.40
N VAL A 97 -13.69 3.53 -9.30
CA VAL A 97 -12.32 3.03 -9.10
C VAL A 97 -11.75 2.54 -10.41
N VAL A 98 -10.56 3.00 -10.74
CA VAL A 98 -9.82 2.59 -11.94
C VAL A 98 -8.47 2.01 -11.51
N LEU A 99 -8.04 0.95 -12.16
CA LEU A 99 -6.66 0.50 -12.12
C LEU A 99 -5.84 1.53 -12.91
N ALA A 100 -5.35 2.57 -12.23
CA ALA A 100 -4.71 3.73 -12.86
C ALA A 100 -3.27 3.44 -13.30
N ALA A 101 -2.64 2.47 -12.66
CA ALA A 101 -1.34 1.94 -13.04
C ALA A 101 -1.16 0.55 -12.46
N TYR A 102 -0.15 -0.16 -12.93
CA TYR A 102 0.41 -1.31 -12.24
C TYR A 102 1.92 -1.35 -12.39
N CYS A 103 2.60 -2.08 -11.52
CA CYS A 103 4.04 -2.27 -11.64
C CYS A 103 4.44 -3.74 -11.49
N THR A 104 5.54 -4.11 -12.11
CA THR A 104 6.30 -5.31 -11.79
C THR A 104 7.56 -4.93 -11.04
N ALA A 105 8.03 -5.80 -10.15
CA ALA A 105 9.24 -5.59 -9.38
C ALA A 105 10.25 -6.71 -9.66
N THR A 106 11.52 -6.34 -9.82
CA THR A 106 12.63 -7.29 -9.93
C THR A 106 13.68 -6.97 -8.89
N SER A 107 14.26 -8.01 -8.30
CA SER A 107 15.38 -7.85 -7.34
C SER A 107 16.69 -7.90 -8.12
N VAL A 108 17.43 -6.80 -8.10
CA VAL A 108 18.74 -6.66 -8.75
C VAL A 108 19.83 -6.81 -7.70
N LYS A 109 20.68 -7.81 -7.88
CA LYS A 109 21.82 -8.08 -6.98
C LYS A 109 22.87 -6.97 -7.10
N GLN A 110 23.37 -6.52 -5.97
CA GLN A 110 24.47 -5.58 -5.86
C GLN A 110 25.67 -6.20 -5.11
N SER A 111 26.77 -5.49 -5.05
CA SER A 111 27.92 -5.89 -4.25
C SER A 111 27.60 -5.96 -2.75
N GLY A 112 28.34 -6.78 -1.99
CA GLY A 112 28.19 -6.86 -0.54
C GLY A 112 26.88 -7.46 -0.04
N GLY A 113 26.28 -8.42 -0.77
CA GLY A 113 25.05 -9.09 -0.35
C GLY A 113 23.80 -8.21 -0.39
N ARG A 114 23.88 -7.06 -1.07
CA ARG A 114 22.75 -6.14 -1.25
C ARG A 114 21.93 -6.51 -2.46
N HIS A 115 20.65 -6.16 -2.39
CA HIS A 115 19.69 -6.27 -3.49
C HIS A 115 18.87 -5.00 -3.56
N THR A 116 18.59 -4.52 -4.76
CA THR A 116 17.70 -3.37 -4.95
C THR A 116 16.44 -3.83 -5.67
N THR A 117 15.29 -3.47 -5.13
CA THR A 117 14.01 -3.66 -5.82
C THR A 117 13.87 -2.60 -6.91
N VAL A 118 13.83 -3.05 -8.15
CA VAL A 118 13.65 -2.19 -9.33
C VAL A 118 12.26 -2.41 -9.89
N ARG A 119 11.48 -1.32 -10.01
CA ARG A 119 10.12 -1.36 -10.54
C ARG A 119 10.07 -0.93 -11.99
N THR A 120 9.16 -1.55 -12.71
CA THR A 120 8.72 -1.07 -14.02
C THR A 120 7.22 -0.83 -13.92
N TYR A 121 6.80 0.38 -14.26
CA TYR A 121 5.39 0.76 -14.23
C TYR A 121 4.76 0.67 -15.61
N TRP A 122 3.45 0.46 -15.62
CA TRP A 122 2.56 0.66 -16.75
C TRP A 122 1.48 1.63 -16.29
N LEU A 123 1.42 2.78 -16.93
CA LEU A 123 0.52 3.87 -16.60
C LEU A 123 -0.66 3.87 -17.56
N LEU A 124 -1.86 3.97 -17.01
CA LEU A 124 -3.05 4.13 -17.84
C LEU A 124 -2.98 5.47 -18.58
N ASN A 125 -3.11 5.42 -19.90
CA ASN A 125 -3.40 6.60 -20.69
C ASN A 125 -4.92 6.77 -20.77
N PRO A 126 -5.51 7.81 -20.14
CA PRO A 126 -6.96 7.97 -20.09
C PRO A 126 -7.61 8.22 -21.45
N ARG A 127 -6.84 8.59 -22.47
CA ARG A 127 -7.36 8.82 -23.84
C ARG A 127 -7.47 7.53 -24.63
N THR A 128 -6.43 6.69 -24.57
CA THR A 128 -6.38 5.43 -25.35
C THR A 128 -7.00 4.27 -24.59
N HIS A 129 -7.23 4.41 -23.29
CA HIS A 129 -7.67 3.37 -22.36
C HIS A 129 -6.72 2.15 -22.29
N THR A 130 -5.43 2.37 -22.59
CA THR A 130 -4.40 1.34 -22.57
C THR A 130 -3.29 1.68 -21.59
N TYR A 131 -2.55 0.66 -21.16
CA TYR A 131 -1.40 0.86 -20.25
C TYR A 131 -0.11 1.01 -21.04
N GLU A 132 0.58 2.12 -20.81
CA GLU A 132 1.86 2.45 -21.45
C GLU A 132 3.02 2.18 -20.50
N LYS A 133 4.04 1.46 -20.99
CA LYS A 133 5.23 1.11 -20.20
C LYS A 133 6.07 2.34 -19.88
N ALA A 134 6.37 2.51 -18.59
CA ALA A 134 7.18 3.61 -18.04
C ALA A 134 8.34 3.07 -17.21
N THR A 135 9.56 3.10 -17.77
CA THR A 135 10.76 2.55 -17.13
C THR A 135 11.59 3.60 -16.40
N LYS A 136 11.23 4.87 -16.52
CA LYS A 136 11.99 6.00 -15.94
C LYS A 136 11.74 6.22 -14.45
N TRP A 137 10.67 5.65 -13.92
CA TRP A 137 10.19 5.95 -12.58
C TRP A 137 10.47 4.81 -11.60
N SER A 138 10.95 5.17 -10.43
CA SER A 138 11.10 4.25 -9.29
C SER A 138 9.85 4.20 -8.42
N PHE A 139 9.08 5.29 -8.40
CA PHE A 139 7.84 5.40 -7.65
C PHE A 139 6.83 6.25 -8.39
N VAL A 140 5.54 5.85 -8.33
CA VAL A 140 4.42 6.54 -8.99
C VAL A 140 3.23 6.55 -8.04
N ALA A 141 2.65 7.72 -7.83
CA ALA A 141 1.34 7.92 -7.20
C ALA A 141 0.40 8.62 -8.19
N ILE A 142 -0.84 8.19 -8.26
CA ILE A 142 -1.83 8.75 -9.19
C ILE A 142 -2.80 9.66 -8.41
N ALA A 143 -2.99 10.87 -8.90
CA ALA A 143 -3.96 11.80 -8.32
C ALA A 143 -5.41 11.37 -8.61
N PRO A 144 -6.36 11.69 -7.74
CA PRO A 144 -7.78 11.61 -8.06
C PRO A 144 -8.07 12.35 -9.36
N GLY A 145 -9.00 11.82 -10.17
CA GLY A 145 -9.34 12.37 -11.49
C GLY A 145 -8.43 11.91 -12.63
N LEU A 146 -7.40 11.06 -12.37
CA LEU A 146 -6.61 10.32 -13.37
C LEU A 146 -5.89 11.20 -14.42
N ARG A 147 -5.66 12.48 -14.14
CA ARG A 147 -4.93 13.36 -15.03
C ARG A 147 -3.45 13.47 -14.70
N THR A 148 -3.12 13.52 -13.43
CA THR A 148 -1.79 13.80 -12.92
C THR A 148 -1.24 12.63 -12.14
N ALA A 149 0.03 12.29 -12.33
CA ALA A 149 0.79 11.40 -11.47
C ALA A 149 1.97 12.14 -10.85
N ALA A 150 2.25 11.86 -9.59
CA ALA A 150 3.51 12.22 -8.95
C ALA A 150 4.51 11.09 -9.19
N VAL A 151 5.69 11.44 -9.72
CA VAL A 151 6.70 10.45 -10.10
C VAL A 151 8.04 10.78 -9.49
N LEU A 152 8.78 9.75 -9.08
CA LEU A 152 10.15 9.85 -8.63
C LEU A 152 11.09 9.17 -9.63
N GLU A 153 12.24 9.80 -9.86
CA GLU A 153 13.26 9.28 -10.76
C GLU A 153 13.85 7.95 -10.27
N ARG A 154 14.61 7.29 -11.14
CA ARG A 154 15.10 5.92 -10.93
C ARG A 154 15.98 5.77 -9.70
N ASP A 155 16.79 6.77 -9.42
CA ASP A 155 17.79 6.73 -8.34
C ASP A 155 17.21 7.33 -7.05
N LEU A 156 16.69 6.47 -6.18
CA LEU A 156 16.15 6.88 -4.88
C LEU A 156 17.24 7.02 -3.82
N PRO A 157 17.05 7.92 -2.85
CA PRO A 157 16.01 8.95 -2.81
C PRO A 157 16.34 10.14 -3.71
N THR A 158 15.32 10.79 -4.27
CA THR A 158 15.48 11.91 -5.23
C THR A 158 15.22 13.27 -4.58
N SER A 159 15.83 14.34 -5.12
CA SER A 159 15.68 15.73 -4.65
C SER A 159 14.56 16.50 -5.36
N ARG A 160 13.73 15.83 -6.16
CA ARG A 160 12.60 16.46 -6.85
C ARG A 160 11.48 15.48 -7.13
N ILE A 161 10.27 16.00 -7.21
CA ILE A 161 9.05 15.25 -7.56
C ILE A 161 8.56 15.75 -8.92
N GLY A 162 8.32 14.85 -9.87
CA GLY A 162 7.74 15.21 -11.16
C GLY A 162 6.22 15.13 -11.12
N LEU A 163 5.54 16.14 -11.67
CA LEU A 163 4.12 16.07 -11.97
C LEU A 163 3.96 15.67 -13.43
N LEU A 164 3.56 14.43 -13.66
CA LEU A 164 3.40 13.80 -14.97
C LEU A 164 1.94 13.92 -15.42
N ASP A 165 1.71 14.43 -16.61
CA ASP A 165 0.41 14.38 -17.28
C ASP A 165 0.23 13.00 -17.93
N LEU A 166 -0.81 12.28 -17.51
CA LEU A 166 -1.10 10.92 -17.99
C LEU A 166 -1.65 10.89 -19.43
N LEU A 167 -2.20 12.00 -19.95
CA LEU A 167 -2.65 12.06 -21.34
C LEU A 167 -1.51 12.21 -22.33
N THR A 168 -0.44 12.89 -21.93
CA THR A 168 0.69 13.19 -22.79
C THR A 168 1.94 12.36 -22.49
N GLY A 169 1.98 11.72 -21.30
CA GLY A 169 3.15 10.99 -20.82
C GLY A 169 4.35 11.91 -20.50
N LYS A 170 4.15 13.23 -20.39
CA LYS A 170 5.20 14.21 -20.15
C LYS A 170 5.14 14.77 -18.74
N VAL A 171 6.31 15.02 -18.15
CA VAL A 171 6.39 15.77 -16.89
C VAL A 171 6.15 17.25 -17.20
N GLU A 172 5.05 17.78 -16.69
CA GLU A 172 4.70 19.21 -16.87
C GLU A 172 5.50 20.09 -15.93
N ARG A 173 5.83 19.61 -14.74
CA ARG A 173 6.56 20.38 -13.74
C ARG A 173 7.39 19.49 -12.83
N TRP A 174 8.55 19.97 -12.44
CA TRP A 174 9.37 19.43 -11.38
C TRP A 174 9.24 20.30 -10.13
N ILE A 175 8.96 19.70 -8.99
CA ILE A 175 8.94 20.33 -7.67
C ILE A 175 10.24 19.94 -6.98
N PRO A 176 11.19 20.87 -6.78
CA PRO A 176 12.38 20.62 -6.00
C PRO A 176 11.97 20.43 -4.53
N VAL A 177 12.66 19.55 -3.82
CA VAL A 177 12.46 19.28 -2.39
C VAL A 177 13.77 19.40 -1.64
N GLU A 178 13.71 19.95 -0.43
CA GLU A 178 14.89 20.15 0.39
C GLU A 178 15.42 18.82 0.96
N HIS A 179 14.50 17.93 1.33
CA HIS A 179 14.81 16.60 1.88
C HIS A 179 14.51 15.52 0.85
N THR A 180 15.50 14.65 0.60
CA THR A 180 15.39 13.62 -0.43
C THR A 180 14.25 12.62 -0.18
N VAL A 181 13.47 12.34 -1.22
CA VAL A 181 12.19 11.62 -1.19
C VAL A 181 12.32 10.21 -1.76
N GLY A 182 11.73 9.24 -1.10
CA GLY A 182 11.69 7.85 -1.55
C GLY A 182 10.28 7.34 -1.87
N ALA A 183 9.23 8.04 -1.44
CA ALA A 183 7.82 7.73 -1.76
C ALA A 183 6.97 8.99 -1.74
N VAL A 184 5.85 8.96 -2.48
CA VAL A 184 4.87 10.03 -2.52
C VAL A 184 3.45 9.48 -2.48
N ALA A 185 2.52 10.23 -1.89
CA ALA A 185 1.09 9.94 -1.92
C ALA A 185 0.30 11.25 -2.08
N PHE A 186 -0.77 11.23 -2.86
CA PHE A 186 -1.69 12.36 -2.91
C PHE A 186 -2.63 12.36 -1.70
N SER A 187 -2.98 13.55 -1.23
CA SER A 187 -4.13 13.72 -0.35
C SER A 187 -5.42 13.28 -1.04
N PRO A 188 -6.47 12.96 -0.29
CA PRO A 188 -7.74 12.52 -0.86
C PRO A 188 -8.37 13.50 -1.86
N ASP A 189 -8.10 14.79 -1.72
CA ASP A 189 -8.57 15.84 -2.62
C ASP A 189 -7.57 16.16 -3.76
N GLY A 190 -6.40 15.51 -3.77
CA GLY A 190 -5.36 15.67 -4.78
C GLY A 190 -4.58 16.98 -4.72
N ARG A 191 -4.82 17.85 -3.71
CA ARG A 191 -4.19 19.17 -3.62
C ARG A 191 -2.83 19.15 -2.95
N THR A 192 -2.56 18.12 -2.19
CA THR A 192 -1.34 18.00 -1.38
C THR A 192 -0.64 16.69 -1.70
N LEU A 193 0.69 16.72 -1.74
CA LEU A 193 1.52 15.52 -1.74
C LEU A 193 2.13 15.33 -0.36
N LEU A 194 2.05 14.11 0.12
CA LEU A 194 2.84 13.59 1.22
C LEU A 194 4.07 12.91 0.63
N ALA A 195 5.24 13.41 0.93
CA ALA A 195 6.50 12.86 0.47
C ALA A 195 7.26 12.25 1.66
N THR A 196 7.47 10.95 1.66
CA THR A 196 8.28 10.28 2.68
C THR A 196 9.75 10.48 2.39
N THR A 197 10.49 11.03 3.36
CA THR A 197 11.90 11.40 3.18
C THR A 197 12.84 10.34 3.73
N TYR A 198 13.94 10.10 3.00
CA TYR A 198 14.93 9.09 3.29
C TYR A 198 16.35 9.60 3.09
N LYS A 199 17.27 9.16 3.94
CA LYS A 199 18.72 9.41 3.77
C LYS A 199 19.44 8.34 2.94
N LYS A 200 18.80 7.18 2.73
CA LYS A 200 19.29 6.03 1.95
C LYS A 200 18.18 5.51 1.06
N ASN A 201 18.56 4.79 0.01
CA ASN A 201 17.58 4.20 -0.91
C ASN A 201 16.68 3.19 -0.16
N PRO A 202 15.35 3.45 -0.05
CA PRO A 202 14.43 2.58 0.68
C PRO A 202 14.14 1.24 -0.03
N ASP A 203 14.65 1.03 -1.22
CA ASP A 203 14.49 -0.19 -2.00
C ASP A 203 15.69 -1.12 -1.91
N VAL A 204 16.71 -0.74 -1.15
CA VAL A 204 17.88 -1.58 -0.90
C VAL A 204 17.64 -2.49 0.29
N HIS A 205 17.81 -3.78 0.07
CA HIS A 205 17.73 -4.83 1.08
C HIS A 205 19.08 -5.50 1.24
N VAL A 206 19.43 -5.87 2.46
CA VAL A 206 20.66 -6.61 2.79
C VAL A 206 20.31 -8.05 3.12
N THR A 207 20.97 -9.01 2.49
CA THR A 207 20.87 -10.42 2.89
C THR A 207 21.73 -10.63 4.13
N LEU A 208 21.10 -10.98 5.25
CA LEU A 208 21.84 -11.36 6.44
C LEU A 208 22.44 -12.76 6.23
N SER A 209 23.78 -12.84 6.27
CA SER A 209 24.52 -14.11 6.22
C SER A 209 24.33 -14.83 7.55
N GLY A 210 23.55 -15.89 7.56
CA GLY A 210 23.33 -16.70 8.75
C GLY A 210 22.27 -17.76 8.52
N ASN A 211 22.70 -18.96 8.21
CA ASN A 211 21.89 -20.16 8.01
C ASN A 211 21.10 -20.23 6.69
N GLN A 212 21.58 -21.06 5.78
CA GLN A 212 20.99 -21.28 4.44
C GLN A 212 19.54 -21.80 4.45
N SER A 213 18.99 -22.14 5.62
CA SER A 213 17.62 -22.60 5.79
C SER A 213 16.62 -21.50 6.16
N SER A 214 17.06 -20.32 6.59
CA SER A 214 16.16 -19.21 6.86
C SER A 214 15.95 -18.39 5.58
N ARG A 215 14.80 -18.57 4.96
CA ARG A 215 14.28 -17.78 3.81
C ARG A 215 13.97 -16.30 4.17
N TRP A 216 14.60 -15.74 5.21
CA TRP A 216 14.43 -14.37 5.67
C TRP A 216 15.72 -13.60 5.46
N PRO A 217 15.89 -12.98 4.34
CA PRO A 217 17.20 -12.44 4.05
C PRO A 217 17.27 -10.94 4.10
N ASN A 218 16.18 -10.23 4.09
CA ASN A 218 16.26 -8.84 3.73
C ASN A 218 15.98 -7.95 4.92
N TYR A 219 17.04 -7.47 5.55
CA TYR A 219 16.98 -6.38 6.49
C TYR A 219 17.10 -5.07 5.72
N GLN A 220 16.14 -4.18 5.89
CA GLN A 220 16.24 -2.82 5.42
C GLN A 220 16.83 -1.96 6.53
N GLU A 221 17.95 -1.32 6.27
CA GLU A 221 18.49 -0.37 7.22
C GLU A 221 17.51 0.81 7.40
N PRO A 222 17.19 1.20 8.64
CA PRO A 222 16.37 2.37 8.90
C PRO A 222 16.92 3.59 8.16
N GLY A 223 16.15 4.18 7.29
CA GLY A 223 16.62 5.28 6.44
C GLY A 223 15.66 6.45 6.38
N ARG A 224 14.42 6.25 6.87
CA ARG A 224 13.42 7.30 6.89
C ARG A 224 13.84 8.42 7.84
N THR A 225 13.70 9.67 7.38
CA THR A 225 14.04 10.86 8.15
C THR A 225 12.80 11.62 8.62
N GLY A 226 11.70 11.52 7.88
CA GLY A 226 10.47 12.21 8.16
C GLY A 226 9.56 12.24 6.94
N PHE A 227 8.80 13.29 6.82
CA PHE A 227 7.95 13.54 5.67
C PHE A 227 7.86 15.03 5.34
N SER A 228 7.59 15.32 4.07
CA SER A 228 7.24 16.65 3.60
C SER A 228 5.77 16.68 3.17
N ILE A 229 5.11 17.77 3.52
CA ILE A 229 3.80 18.15 2.96
C ILE A 229 4.07 19.18 1.87
N VAL A 230 3.67 18.85 0.64
CA VAL A 230 3.93 19.69 -0.54
C VAL A 230 2.58 20.12 -1.14
N ASP A 231 2.35 21.41 -1.26
CA ASP A 231 1.20 21.94 -1.98
C ASP A 231 1.42 21.74 -3.49
N VAL A 232 0.50 21.06 -4.15
CA VAL A 232 0.65 20.67 -5.56
C VAL A 232 0.64 21.89 -6.47
N ALA A 233 -0.14 22.92 -6.16
CA ALA A 233 -0.30 24.09 -7.00
C ALA A 233 0.93 25.02 -6.94
N SER A 234 1.38 25.35 -5.74
CA SER A 234 2.51 26.26 -5.53
C SER A 234 3.87 25.54 -5.58
N GLY A 235 3.93 24.27 -5.19
CA GLY A 235 5.16 23.53 -4.94
C GLY A 235 5.81 23.86 -3.60
N THR A 236 5.09 24.58 -2.72
CA THR A 236 5.60 24.92 -1.39
C THR A 236 5.71 23.66 -0.53
N GLU A 237 6.87 23.45 0.09
CA GLU A 237 7.20 22.31 0.94
C GLU A 237 7.22 22.73 2.43
N SER A 238 6.74 21.83 3.29
CA SER A 238 6.93 21.90 4.74
C SER A 238 7.38 20.53 5.23
N TRP A 239 8.59 20.44 5.76
CA TRP A 239 9.17 19.18 6.25
C TRP A 239 9.02 19.00 7.75
N SER A 240 8.79 17.74 8.17
CA SER A 240 8.69 17.33 9.56
C SER A 240 9.55 16.11 9.85
N LYS A 241 10.35 16.21 10.92
CA LYS A 241 11.26 15.13 11.34
C LYS A 241 10.48 14.03 12.06
N VAL A 242 10.33 12.88 11.42
CA VAL A 242 9.74 11.66 12.03
C VAL A 242 10.55 10.46 11.54
N PRO A 243 11.68 10.16 12.17
CA PRO A 243 12.56 9.07 11.76
C PRO A 243 11.89 7.71 11.98
N SER A 244 12.49 6.66 11.44
CA SER A 244 12.12 5.29 11.78
C SER A 244 12.32 5.06 13.27
N GLY A 245 11.36 4.39 13.92
CA GLY A 245 11.49 3.98 15.32
C GLY A 245 12.60 2.93 15.48
N ASP A 246 13.28 2.94 16.61
CA ASP A 246 14.24 1.90 16.97
C ASP A 246 13.53 0.56 17.16
N GLY A 247 14.03 -0.49 16.54
CA GLY A 247 13.62 -1.87 16.80
C GLY A 247 12.31 -2.33 16.16
N THR A 248 11.75 -1.61 15.20
CA THR A 248 10.52 -2.07 14.52
C THR A 248 10.71 -3.30 13.65
N GLY A 249 11.93 -3.81 13.49
CA GLY A 249 12.24 -5.13 12.89
C GLY A 249 11.58 -5.42 11.54
N LEU A 250 10.99 -4.42 10.90
CA LEU A 250 10.32 -4.55 9.62
C LEU A 250 11.31 -4.41 8.49
N ASN A 251 11.25 -5.39 7.63
CA ASN A 251 12.05 -5.45 6.43
C ASN A 251 11.46 -4.62 5.28
N ASP A 252 10.54 -3.70 5.57
CA ASP A 252 9.77 -3.01 4.56
C ASP A 252 9.93 -1.50 4.65
N ARG A 253 9.70 -0.85 3.52
CA ARG A 253 9.53 0.60 3.46
C ARG A 253 8.46 1.03 4.48
N GLN A 254 8.79 2.07 5.25
CA GLN A 254 7.87 2.66 6.21
C GLN A 254 7.32 3.98 5.67
N ASP A 255 6.77 3.92 4.47
CA ASP A 255 6.18 5.09 3.82
C ASP A 255 4.98 5.60 4.61
N PHE A 256 4.80 6.91 4.62
CA PHE A 256 3.65 7.54 5.24
C PHE A 256 2.44 7.54 4.30
N GLY A 257 1.24 7.48 4.89
CA GLY A 257 -0.04 7.65 4.21
C GLY A 257 -0.86 8.74 4.86
N PHE A 258 -1.84 9.29 4.14
CA PHE A 258 -2.82 10.22 4.72
C PHE A 258 -3.90 9.47 5.50
N SER A 259 -4.38 10.09 6.60
CA SER A 259 -5.66 9.73 7.20
C SER A 259 -6.80 9.93 6.19
N ARG A 260 -7.95 9.31 6.45
CA ARG A 260 -9.11 9.40 5.56
C ARG A 260 -9.53 10.84 5.24
N ASP A 261 -9.50 11.72 6.23
CA ASP A 261 -9.89 13.13 6.08
C ASP A 261 -8.76 14.02 5.55
N GLY A 262 -7.58 13.44 5.30
CA GLY A 262 -6.41 14.14 4.78
C GLY A 262 -5.75 15.12 5.76
N LYS A 263 -6.14 15.12 7.06
CA LYS A 263 -5.63 16.09 8.05
C LYS A 263 -4.48 15.57 8.87
N LEU A 264 -4.27 14.26 8.89
CA LEU A 264 -3.16 13.59 9.57
C LEU A 264 -2.40 12.72 8.57
N VAL A 265 -1.20 12.36 8.97
CA VAL A 265 -0.41 11.32 8.31
C VAL A 265 -0.23 10.15 9.25
N TYR A 266 -0.07 8.93 8.71
CA TYR A 266 0.21 7.75 9.52
C TYR A 266 1.33 6.91 8.93
N THR A 267 1.94 6.11 9.78
CA THR A 267 2.85 5.02 9.39
C THR A 267 2.40 3.71 10.05
N GLY A 268 2.68 2.59 9.37
CA GLY A 268 2.41 1.26 9.91
C GLY A 268 3.35 0.90 11.04
N LEU A 269 2.83 0.16 12.02
CA LEU A 269 3.58 -0.47 13.09
C LEU A 269 3.40 -1.99 13.03
N THR A 270 4.41 -2.74 13.47
CA THR A 270 4.32 -4.21 13.60
C THR A 270 3.56 -4.67 14.84
N ALA A 271 3.57 -3.84 15.88
CA ALA A 271 2.86 -4.07 17.14
C ALA A 271 1.61 -3.20 17.21
N GLU A 272 0.72 -3.52 18.13
CA GLU A 272 -0.41 -2.66 18.44
C GLU A 272 0.09 -1.26 18.88
N PRO A 273 -0.58 -0.20 18.47
CA PRO A 273 -1.92 -0.13 17.83
C PRO A 273 -1.95 -0.37 16.31
N GLY A 274 -0.90 -0.86 15.70
CA GLY A 274 -0.81 -1.16 14.27
C GLY A 274 -0.53 0.04 13.38
N GLN A 275 -0.85 1.26 13.82
CA GLN A 275 -0.58 2.51 13.13
C GLN A 275 -0.26 3.61 14.13
N GLN A 276 0.64 4.53 13.74
CA GLN A 276 0.91 5.76 14.48
C GLN A 276 0.55 6.96 13.60
N PHE A 277 -0.27 7.86 14.14
CA PHE A 277 -0.66 9.10 13.48
C PHE A 277 0.17 10.28 13.94
N TYR A 278 0.30 11.27 13.05
CA TYR A 278 1.03 12.52 13.28
C TYR A 278 0.26 13.67 12.64
N ASP A 279 0.37 14.85 13.24
CA ASP A 279 -0.02 16.11 12.58
C ASP A 279 0.99 16.47 11.48
N PHE A 280 0.71 17.51 10.69
CA PHE A 280 1.61 17.95 9.61
C PHE A 280 2.90 18.60 10.10
N ARG A 281 3.05 18.79 11.42
CA ARG A 281 4.28 19.24 12.07
C ARG A 281 5.11 18.08 12.63
N GLY A 282 4.64 16.83 12.43
CA GLY A 282 5.34 15.62 12.88
C GLY A 282 5.12 15.30 14.37
N HIS A 283 4.20 15.97 15.05
CA HIS A 283 3.87 15.60 16.43
C HIS A 283 2.92 14.41 16.43
N PRO A 284 3.13 13.43 17.33
CA PRO A 284 2.19 12.33 17.51
C PRO A 284 0.77 12.85 17.75
N ALA A 285 -0.19 12.30 17.01
CA ALA A 285 -1.58 12.65 17.09
C ALA A 285 -2.44 11.44 17.52
N PRO A 286 -3.57 11.66 18.18
CA PRO A 286 -4.51 10.60 18.49
C PRO A 286 -5.00 9.90 17.21
N THR A 287 -5.15 8.59 17.28
CA THR A 287 -5.74 7.81 16.20
C THR A 287 -7.19 8.26 15.96
N PRO A 288 -7.58 8.61 14.73
CA PRO A 288 -8.97 8.94 14.42
C PRO A 288 -9.91 7.78 14.78
N ALA A 289 -11.06 8.08 15.38
CA ALA A 289 -11.95 7.06 15.94
C ALA A 289 -12.34 5.95 14.95
N LEU A 290 -12.61 6.32 13.70
CA LEU A 290 -12.96 5.35 12.64
C LEU A 290 -11.75 4.59 12.08
N GLU A 291 -10.52 5.01 12.38
CA GLU A 291 -9.30 4.38 11.86
C GLU A 291 -8.58 3.54 12.92
N LYS A 292 -9.11 3.48 14.15
CA LYS A 292 -8.49 2.78 15.27
C LYS A 292 -8.28 1.28 15.02
N HIS A 293 -9.18 0.64 14.30
CA HIS A 293 -9.15 -0.80 14.05
C HIS A 293 -8.71 -1.15 12.63
N LEU A 294 -8.25 -0.15 11.84
CA LEU A 294 -7.67 -0.41 10.54
C LEU A 294 -6.29 -1.05 10.67
N ARG A 295 -5.99 -1.90 9.71
CA ARG A 295 -4.64 -2.44 9.54
C ARG A 295 -3.95 -1.72 8.38
N TRP A 296 -2.76 -1.19 8.63
CA TRP A 296 -1.98 -0.42 7.64
C TRP A 296 -1.73 -1.18 6.33
N TYR A 297 -1.80 -2.49 6.38
CA TYR A 297 -1.55 -3.38 5.27
C TYR A 297 -2.81 -3.84 4.52
N VAL A 298 -4.00 -3.38 4.92
CA VAL A 298 -5.26 -3.64 4.21
C VAL A 298 -5.59 -2.41 3.37
N ASP A 299 -5.41 -2.54 2.07
CA ASP A 299 -5.43 -1.40 1.14
C ASP A 299 -6.81 -0.73 1.06
N ALA A 300 -7.90 -1.48 1.12
CA ALA A 300 -9.25 -0.95 0.98
C ALA A 300 -9.69 -0.03 2.14
N ARG A 301 -9.11 -0.19 3.35
CA ARG A 301 -9.40 0.67 4.53
C ARG A 301 -10.90 0.84 4.80
N LEU A 302 -11.42 2.08 4.88
CA LEU A 302 -12.83 2.40 5.16
C LEU A 302 -13.67 2.46 3.90
N SER A 303 -14.94 2.03 4.02
CA SER A 303 -15.96 2.24 2.98
C SER A 303 -16.22 3.74 2.74
N LEU A 304 -16.85 4.09 1.63
CA LEU A 304 -17.04 5.49 1.25
C LEU A 304 -17.80 6.31 2.30
N ASN A 305 -18.82 5.72 2.93
CA ASN A 305 -19.58 6.36 4.01
C ASN A 305 -18.92 6.21 5.41
N GLY A 306 -17.81 5.45 5.52
CA GLY A 306 -17.11 5.22 6.78
C GLY A 306 -17.81 4.29 7.76
N ARG A 307 -18.86 3.59 7.36
CA ARG A 307 -19.60 2.69 8.25
C ARG A 307 -19.00 1.30 8.36
N LEU A 308 -18.17 0.93 7.39
CA LEU A 308 -17.51 -0.37 7.31
C LEU A 308 -16.00 -0.19 7.10
N ALA A 309 -15.25 -1.15 7.58
CA ALA A 309 -13.81 -1.24 7.38
C ALA A 309 -13.45 -2.58 6.76
N ALA A 310 -12.52 -2.58 5.82
CA ALA A 310 -11.91 -3.78 5.31
C ALA A 310 -10.94 -4.33 6.37
N GLY A 311 -11.12 -5.59 6.72
CA GLY A 311 -10.28 -6.32 7.65
C GLY A 311 -9.33 -7.28 6.98
N ASP A 312 -8.74 -8.13 7.80
CA ASP A 312 -7.81 -9.17 7.36
C ASP A 312 -8.52 -10.30 6.60
N ALA A 313 -7.75 -11.09 5.87
CA ALA A 313 -8.23 -12.39 5.42
C ALA A 313 -8.65 -13.23 6.62
N GLY A 314 -9.81 -13.83 6.55
CA GLY A 314 -10.32 -14.74 7.57
C GLY A 314 -9.30 -15.86 7.85
N GLY A 315 -9.12 -16.21 9.12
CA GLY A 315 -8.25 -17.32 9.49
C GLY A 315 -8.91 -18.66 9.12
N GLY A 316 -8.17 -19.53 8.45
CA GLY A 316 -8.61 -20.85 8.03
C GLY A 316 -7.77 -21.38 6.88
N THR A 317 -7.96 -22.64 6.51
CA THR A 317 -7.29 -23.28 5.36
C THR A 317 -7.74 -22.72 4.02
N GLU A 318 -8.84 -21.98 3.99
CA GLU A 318 -9.40 -21.35 2.80
C GLU A 318 -9.12 -19.84 2.84
N TYR A 319 -8.04 -19.40 2.22
CA TYR A 319 -7.67 -17.99 2.02
C TYR A 319 -8.59 -17.25 1.04
N SER A 320 -9.85 -17.66 0.96
CA SER A 320 -10.81 -17.17 -0.03
C SER A 320 -11.72 -16.06 0.48
N SER A 321 -11.62 -15.67 1.76
CA SER A 321 -12.47 -14.62 2.34
C SER A 321 -11.69 -13.65 3.21
N SER A 322 -12.17 -12.42 3.32
CA SER A 322 -11.67 -11.36 4.20
C SER A 322 -12.76 -10.82 5.10
N GLU A 323 -12.39 -10.30 6.25
CA GLU A 323 -13.31 -9.73 7.21
C GLU A 323 -13.77 -8.33 6.81
N ILE A 324 -15.02 -8.02 7.12
CA ILE A 324 -15.55 -6.66 7.13
C ILE A 324 -15.87 -6.30 8.58
N LEU A 325 -15.34 -5.18 9.04
CA LEU A 325 -15.40 -4.77 10.43
C LEU A 325 -16.28 -3.55 10.63
N ASN A 326 -16.84 -3.43 11.82
CA ASN A 326 -17.34 -2.15 12.31
C ASN A 326 -16.13 -1.30 12.71
N PRO A 327 -15.91 -0.13 12.10
CA PRO A 327 -14.69 0.66 12.33
C PRO A 327 -14.62 1.26 13.74
N THR A 328 -15.75 1.42 14.43
CA THR A 328 -15.80 1.99 15.79
C THR A 328 -15.45 0.95 16.85
N THR A 329 -15.95 -0.28 16.70
CA THR A 329 -15.77 -1.35 17.70
C THR A 329 -14.67 -2.34 17.35
N GLY A 330 -14.25 -2.41 16.08
CA GLY A 330 -13.35 -3.43 15.56
C GLY A 330 -13.99 -4.81 15.43
N SER A 331 -15.25 -4.96 15.78
CA SER A 331 -15.95 -6.25 15.67
C SER A 331 -16.22 -6.61 14.21
N ARG A 332 -16.10 -7.89 13.88
CA ARG A 332 -16.45 -8.42 12.58
C ARG A 332 -17.95 -8.31 12.35
N THR A 333 -18.35 -7.61 11.30
CA THR A 333 -19.74 -7.47 10.86
C THR A 333 -20.14 -8.63 9.95
N THR A 334 -19.29 -8.96 8.98
CA THR A 334 -19.49 -10.04 8.03
C THR A 334 -18.15 -10.43 7.41
N THR A 335 -18.17 -11.39 6.50
CA THR A 335 -17.06 -11.73 5.63
C THR A 335 -17.45 -11.48 4.18
N VAL A 336 -16.47 -11.27 3.33
CA VAL A 336 -16.63 -11.15 1.89
C VAL A 336 -15.57 -11.99 1.20
N ARG A 337 -15.90 -12.54 0.04
CA ARG A 337 -14.94 -13.28 -0.77
C ARG A 337 -13.73 -12.40 -1.14
N GLY A 338 -12.57 -13.00 -1.22
CA GLY A 338 -11.31 -12.35 -1.58
C GLY A 338 -10.22 -12.55 -0.54
N GLN A 339 -9.02 -12.82 -1.02
CA GLN A 339 -7.83 -13.02 -0.22
C GLN A 339 -7.30 -11.71 0.37
N GLN A 340 -7.46 -10.61 -0.36
CA GLN A 340 -7.01 -9.28 0.01
C GLN A 340 -7.96 -8.25 -0.58
N LEU A 341 -8.48 -7.38 0.27
CA LEU A 341 -9.36 -6.28 -0.14
C LEU A 341 -8.51 -5.08 -0.54
N LEU A 342 -8.71 -4.58 -1.75
CA LEU A 342 -7.85 -3.58 -2.37
C LEU A 342 -8.47 -2.18 -2.43
N ALA A 343 -9.74 -2.09 -2.82
CA ALA A 343 -10.43 -0.80 -2.93
C ALA A 343 -11.95 -0.97 -2.81
N TRP A 344 -12.63 -0.02 -2.16
CA TRP A 344 -14.08 0.10 -2.17
C TRP A 344 -14.55 0.77 -3.47
N ILE A 345 -15.42 0.10 -4.20
CA ILE A 345 -16.10 0.64 -5.39
C ILE A 345 -17.20 1.59 -4.93
N ASP A 346 -17.98 1.14 -3.96
CA ASP A 346 -19.05 1.86 -3.26
C ASP A 346 -19.11 1.38 -1.79
N ASN A 347 -20.29 1.47 -1.15
CA ASN A 347 -20.43 1.04 0.25
C ASN A 347 -20.72 -0.46 0.42
N GLU A 348 -20.87 -1.20 -0.67
CA GLU A 348 -21.28 -2.61 -0.67
C GLU A 348 -20.37 -3.48 -1.53
N ARG A 349 -19.61 -2.90 -2.47
CA ARG A 349 -18.75 -3.63 -3.41
C ARG A 349 -17.29 -3.22 -3.26
N LEU A 350 -16.40 -4.20 -3.44
CA LEU A 350 -14.95 -4.01 -3.38
C LEU A 350 -14.26 -4.66 -4.57
N ILE A 351 -13.08 -4.15 -4.88
CA ILE A 351 -12.08 -4.86 -5.68
C ILE A 351 -11.22 -5.68 -4.72
N ALA A 352 -11.01 -6.94 -5.04
CA ALA A 352 -10.21 -7.86 -4.25
C ALA A 352 -9.29 -8.72 -5.13
N TRP A 353 -8.21 -9.23 -4.53
CA TRP A 353 -7.53 -10.39 -5.06
C TRP A 353 -8.32 -11.65 -4.66
N ASP A 354 -8.65 -12.48 -5.62
CA ASP A 354 -9.33 -13.76 -5.41
C ASP A 354 -8.50 -14.92 -5.96
N ILE A 355 -8.54 -16.03 -5.25
CA ILE A 355 -7.88 -17.28 -5.63
C ILE A 355 -8.92 -18.33 -6.00
N THR A 356 -8.56 -19.21 -6.92
CA THR A 356 -9.40 -20.40 -7.16
C THR A 356 -9.29 -21.32 -5.94
N PRO A 357 -10.42 -21.81 -5.37
CA PRO A 357 -10.40 -22.77 -4.28
C PRO A 357 -9.48 -23.96 -4.58
N GLY A 358 -8.64 -24.35 -3.62
CA GLY A 358 -7.68 -25.44 -3.76
C GLY A 358 -6.44 -25.13 -4.61
N SER A 359 -6.31 -23.90 -5.15
CA SER A 359 -5.13 -23.49 -5.89
C SER A 359 -4.10 -22.79 -5.01
N ASN A 360 -2.92 -22.54 -5.57
CA ASN A 360 -1.85 -21.79 -4.93
C ASN A 360 -2.29 -20.34 -4.60
N GLU A 361 -2.01 -19.89 -3.38
CA GLU A 361 -2.32 -18.52 -2.88
C GLU A 361 -1.76 -17.39 -3.75
N PHE A 362 -0.72 -17.66 -4.54
CA PHE A 362 -0.12 -16.69 -5.44
C PHE A 362 -0.84 -16.60 -6.79
N ARG A 363 -1.62 -17.63 -7.17
CA ARG A 363 -2.40 -17.62 -8.40
C ARG A 363 -3.74 -16.95 -8.16
N ASN A 364 -3.73 -15.64 -8.18
CA ASN A 364 -4.90 -14.81 -7.92
C ASN A 364 -5.20 -13.86 -9.10
N ARG A 365 -6.43 -13.37 -9.15
CA ARG A 365 -6.91 -12.39 -10.14
C ARG A 365 -7.68 -11.27 -9.47
N LEU A 366 -7.78 -10.12 -10.13
CA LEU A 366 -8.70 -9.07 -9.68
C LEU A 366 -10.13 -9.48 -9.93
N VAL A 367 -10.97 -9.26 -8.93
CA VAL A 367 -12.41 -9.47 -8.99
C VAL A 367 -13.16 -8.33 -8.34
N VAL A 368 -14.42 -8.13 -8.73
CA VAL A 368 -15.42 -7.41 -7.93
C VAL A 368 -16.12 -8.41 -7.05
N VAL A 369 -16.22 -8.09 -5.77
CA VAL A 369 -16.97 -8.83 -4.76
C VAL A 369 -17.98 -7.91 -4.08
N ALA A 370 -19.12 -8.46 -3.64
CA ALA A 370 -20.17 -7.70 -2.97
C ALA A 370 -20.47 -8.29 -1.59
N LEU A 371 -20.83 -7.43 -0.65
CA LEU A 371 -21.28 -7.86 0.67
C LEU A 371 -22.56 -8.71 0.55
N GLY A 372 -22.62 -9.79 1.33
CA GLY A 372 -23.76 -10.70 1.32
C GLY A 372 -23.89 -11.56 0.05
N SER A 373 -22.87 -11.64 -0.79
CA SER A 373 -22.84 -12.46 -2.00
C SER A 373 -21.55 -13.27 -2.10
N ASP A 374 -21.68 -14.54 -2.48
CA ASP A 374 -20.53 -15.41 -2.78
C ASP A 374 -20.08 -15.31 -4.24
N LYS A 375 -20.78 -14.50 -5.05
CA LYS A 375 -20.45 -14.30 -6.47
C LYS A 375 -19.34 -13.28 -6.62
N GLU A 376 -18.39 -13.59 -7.51
CA GLU A 376 -17.40 -12.63 -7.98
C GLU A 376 -17.58 -12.32 -9.46
N VAL A 377 -17.13 -11.13 -9.86
CA VAL A 377 -17.01 -10.74 -11.27
C VAL A 377 -15.52 -10.55 -11.59
N PRO A 378 -14.93 -11.40 -12.43
CA PRO A 378 -13.53 -11.27 -12.79
C PRO A 378 -13.24 -9.96 -13.54
N LEU A 379 -12.22 -9.23 -13.07
CA LEU A 379 -11.72 -8.02 -13.72
C LEU A 379 -10.46 -8.28 -14.56
N SER A 380 -9.62 -9.24 -14.16
CA SER A 380 -8.40 -9.61 -14.85
C SER A 380 -8.25 -11.13 -14.97
N GLY A 381 -7.31 -11.57 -15.79
CA GLY A 381 -6.80 -12.93 -15.77
C GLY A 381 -5.97 -13.21 -14.52
N PHE A 382 -5.67 -14.49 -14.28
CA PHE A 382 -4.86 -14.92 -13.14
C PHE A 382 -3.40 -14.48 -13.29
N ARG A 383 -2.81 -13.98 -12.22
CA ARG A 383 -1.36 -13.79 -12.10
C ARG A 383 -0.64 -15.14 -11.98
N GLY A 384 0.65 -15.17 -12.28
CA GLY A 384 1.48 -16.37 -12.10
C GLY A 384 1.40 -16.92 -10.66
N GLY A 385 1.48 -18.24 -10.54
CA GLY A 385 1.30 -18.97 -9.28
C GLY A 385 2.51 -18.98 -8.34
N ASP A 386 3.49 -18.09 -8.52
CA ASP A 386 4.66 -17.92 -7.66
C ASP A 386 4.78 -16.43 -7.27
N ASP A 387 5.16 -16.14 -6.01
CA ASP A 387 5.37 -14.78 -5.54
C ASP A 387 6.51 -14.07 -6.29
N ARG A 388 7.43 -14.84 -6.89
CA ARG A 388 8.58 -14.38 -7.69
C ARG A 388 8.41 -14.59 -9.18
N ALA A 389 7.22 -14.98 -9.63
CA ALA A 389 6.97 -15.21 -11.05
C ALA A 389 7.30 -13.96 -11.87
N ALA A 390 8.02 -14.17 -12.95
CA ALA A 390 8.29 -13.10 -13.91
C ALA A 390 6.98 -12.51 -14.43
N GLY A 391 6.90 -11.18 -14.42
CA GLY A 391 5.69 -10.46 -14.84
C GLY A 391 4.56 -10.39 -13.80
N ARG A 392 4.77 -10.88 -12.58
CA ARG A 392 3.82 -10.67 -11.48
C ARG A 392 3.67 -9.17 -11.21
N TRP A 393 2.46 -8.70 -11.32
CA TRP A 393 2.16 -7.28 -11.25
C TRP A 393 1.37 -6.91 -10.00
N THR A 394 1.52 -5.65 -9.57
CA THR A 394 0.86 -5.06 -8.41
C THR A 394 0.05 -3.86 -8.87
N PRO A 395 -1.25 -3.75 -8.51
CA PRO A 395 -2.12 -2.68 -8.94
C PRO A 395 -1.86 -1.37 -8.18
N VAL A 396 -2.17 -0.27 -8.85
CA VAL A 396 -2.30 1.08 -8.28
C VAL A 396 -3.67 1.60 -8.68
N PHE A 397 -4.56 1.76 -7.73
CA PHE A 397 -5.91 2.27 -7.97
C PHE A 397 -5.99 3.77 -7.73
N ALA A 398 -6.88 4.42 -8.47
CA ALA A 398 -7.27 5.80 -8.24
C ALA A 398 -8.76 6.00 -8.52
N ALA A 399 -9.32 7.09 -7.98
CA ALA A 399 -10.69 7.50 -8.27
C ALA A 399 -10.74 8.28 -9.61
N ARG A 400 -11.79 8.01 -10.40
CA ARG A 400 -12.14 8.79 -11.60
C ARG A 400 -13.24 9.82 -11.31
#